data_2bfa0301f32d62757bf093a37c22006d
#
_entry.id   2bfa0301f32d62757bf093a37c22006d
#
_cell.length_a   1.000
_cell.length_b   1.000
_cell.length_c   1.000
_cell.angle_alpha   90.00
_cell.angle_beta   90.00
_cell.angle_gamma   90.00
#
_symmetry.space_group_name_H-M   'P 1'
#
loop_
_entity.id
_entity.type
_entity.pdbx_description
1 polymer ?
#
loop_
_entity_poly.entity_id
_entity_poly.type
_entity_poly.pdbx_seq_one_letter_code
_entity_poly.pdbx_strand_id
1 'polypeptide(L)'
;MSTNPEKAVSYVLTKNVTEYMDKDVLILDMDTQTREAATMLRHYERDDIIVVDKEKLPVGIVTDEDILSKVSDATVYAEATTLKEIMSKPLITISDKSTLQDALYKMRDNNVRKLPIVSKKNHVVGIIFQSTIANIIRDATAVAPRLLSPPVKAVLGNLGFVLQFAGVLLLVPAIVATLLEDTVAATGMYLTT
;
A
#
# COMPACT_ATOMS: atom_id res chain seq x y z
N MET A 1 -13.53 -16.81 -15.08
CA MET A 1 -12.87 -16.26 -13.88
C MET A 1 -13.90 -15.44 -13.13
N SER A 2 -14.05 -15.67 -11.84
CA SER A 2 -15.14 -15.08 -11.04
C SER A 2 -14.99 -13.56 -10.95
N THR A 3 -16.01 -12.82 -11.40
CA THR A 3 -16.08 -11.35 -11.32
C THR A 3 -16.40 -10.84 -9.90
N ASN A 4 -16.44 -11.73 -8.92
CA ASN A 4 -16.70 -11.36 -7.52
C ASN A 4 -15.39 -11.02 -6.80
N PRO A 5 -15.17 -9.76 -6.40
CA PRO A 5 -13.96 -9.33 -5.73
C PRO A 5 -13.68 -10.08 -4.42
N GLU A 6 -14.70 -10.46 -3.68
CA GLU A 6 -14.55 -11.24 -2.44
C GLU A 6 -13.93 -12.62 -2.70
N LYS A 7 -14.35 -13.29 -3.78
CA LYS A 7 -13.76 -14.58 -4.18
C LYS A 7 -12.32 -14.43 -4.63
N ALA A 8 -11.99 -13.32 -5.33
CA ALA A 8 -10.62 -13.03 -5.73
C ALA A 8 -9.71 -12.81 -4.53
N VAL A 9 -10.14 -12.01 -3.55
CA VAL A 9 -9.42 -11.80 -2.28
C VAL A 9 -9.24 -13.12 -1.52
N SER A 10 -10.32 -13.89 -1.34
CA SER A 10 -10.26 -15.18 -0.66
C SER A 10 -9.27 -16.12 -1.33
N TYR A 11 -9.26 -16.20 -2.66
CA TYR A 11 -8.29 -17.00 -3.41
C TYR A 11 -6.85 -16.54 -3.21
N VAL A 12 -6.59 -15.24 -3.26
CA VAL A 12 -5.24 -14.68 -3.01
C VAL A 12 -4.75 -15.03 -1.61
N LEU A 13 -5.60 -14.91 -0.61
CA LEU A 13 -5.23 -15.17 0.77
C LEU A 13 -4.87 -16.64 1.07
N THR A 14 -5.31 -17.59 0.23
CA THR A 14 -4.89 -19.00 0.32
C THR A 14 -3.51 -19.29 -0.26
N LYS A 15 -2.90 -18.33 -0.96
CA LYS A 15 -1.57 -18.51 -1.55
C LYS A 15 -0.49 -18.62 -0.49
N ASN A 16 0.58 -19.35 -0.83
CA ASN A 16 1.71 -19.53 0.06
C ASN A 16 2.56 -18.27 0.14
N VAL A 17 3.06 -17.93 1.33
CA VAL A 17 3.91 -16.75 1.57
C VAL A 17 5.18 -16.75 0.73
N THR A 18 5.72 -17.93 0.38
CA THR A 18 6.96 -18.06 -0.41
C THR A 18 6.82 -17.66 -1.87
N GLU A 19 5.56 -17.58 -2.38
CA GLU A 19 5.29 -17.08 -3.74
C GLU A 19 5.53 -15.56 -3.86
N TYR A 20 5.47 -14.82 -2.72
CA TYR A 20 5.45 -13.36 -2.68
C TYR A 20 6.48 -12.75 -1.72
N MET A 21 7.31 -13.58 -1.09
CA MET A 21 8.37 -13.09 -0.20
C MET A 21 9.48 -12.39 -0.97
N ASP A 22 10.10 -11.41 -0.34
CA ASP A 22 11.42 -10.92 -0.74
C ASP A 22 12.48 -11.93 -0.25
N LYS A 23 13.34 -12.38 -1.14
CA LYS A 23 14.42 -13.32 -0.84
C LYS A 23 15.74 -12.62 -0.54
N ASP A 24 15.84 -11.36 -0.93
CA ASP A 24 17.02 -10.56 -0.71
C ASP A 24 16.94 -9.91 0.69
N VAL A 25 17.31 -10.67 1.70
CA VAL A 25 17.21 -10.30 3.12
C VAL A 25 18.62 -10.06 3.66
N LEU A 26 18.84 -8.90 4.27
CA LEU A 26 20.09 -8.63 4.97
C LEU A 26 20.11 -9.36 6.33
N ILE A 27 21.05 -10.31 6.48
CA ILE A 27 21.18 -11.12 7.68
C ILE A 27 22.57 -10.86 8.28
N LEU A 28 22.61 -10.42 9.53
CA LEU A 28 23.86 -10.17 10.25
C LEU A 28 23.88 -10.91 11.60
N ASP A 29 25.11 -11.14 12.09
CA ASP A 29 25.34 -11.74 13.39
C ASP A 29 24.97 -10.75 14.52
N MET A 30 24.50 -11.27 15.63
CA MET A 30 24.10 -10.44 16.78
C MET A 30 25.25 -9.66 17.43
N ASP A 31 26.51 -10.13 17.22
CA ASP A 31 27.69 -9.47 17.72
C ASP A 31 28.24 -8.40 16.74
N THR A 32 27.59 -8.20 15.57
CA THR A 32 27.96 -7.14 14.61
C THR A 32 27.77 -5.77 15.23
N GLN A 33 28.72 -4.86 15.01
CA GLN A 33 28.65 -3.48 15.49
C GLN A 33 27.56 -2.69 14.76
N THR A 34 26.85 -1.84 15.49
CA THR A 34 25.76 -0.99 14.95
C THR A 34 26.23 -0.10 13.79
N ARG A 35 27.47 0.41 13.85
CA ARG A 35 28.05 1.24 12.78
C ARG A 35 28.24 0.44 11.47
N GLU A 36 28.72 -0.79 11.58
CA GLU A 36 28.88 -1.69 10.42
C GLU A 36 27.51 -2.00 9.82
N ALA A 37 26.54 -2.35 10.67
CA ALA A 37 25.17 -2.63 10.26
C ALA A 37 24.53 -1.45 9.54
N ALA A 38 24.71 -0.22 10.04
CA ALA A 38 24.21 1.00 9.37
C ALA A 38 24.86 1.22 7.99
N THR A 39 26.13 0.87 7.84
CA THR A 39 26.83 0.96 6.55
C THR A 39 26.27 -0.07 5.57
N MET A 40 25.99 -1.29 6.04
CA MET A 40 25.43 -2.36 5.23
C MET A 40 24.00 -2.05 4.79
N LEU A 41 23.12 -1.55 5.68
CA LEU A 41 21.76 -1.10 5.32
C LEU A 41 21.80 -0.13 4.14
N ARG A 42 22.65 0.90 4.22
CA ARG A 42 22.79 1.91 3.17
C ARG A 42 23.39 1.32 1.89
N HIS A 43 24.40 0.43 2.00
CA HIS A 43 25.04 -0.16 0.84
C HIS A 43 24.11 -1.08 0.04
N TYR A 44 23.28 -1.85 0.74
CA TYR A 44 22.31 -2.77 0.15
C TYR A 44 20.92 -2.16 -0.07
N GLU A 45 20.75 -0.86 0.23
CA GLU A 45 19.47 -0.13 0.11
C GLU A 45 18.33 -0.86 0.84
N ARG A 46 18.59 -1.27 2.09
CA ARG A 46 17.64 -2.00 2.94
C ARG A 46 17.27 -1.20 4.18
N ASP A 47 16.04 -1.43 4.67
CA ASP A 47 15.48 -0.75 5.85
C ASP A 47 15.50 -1.66 7.09
N ASP A 48 15.90 -2.93 6.93
CA ASP A 48 15.90 -3.89 8.04
C ASP A 48 16.99 -4.96 7.91
N ILE A 49 17.39 -5.48 9.08
CA ILE A 49 18.37 -6.54 9.26
C ILE A 49 17.74 -7.62 10.12
N ILE A 50 17.77 -8.85 9.65
CA ILE A 50 17.45 -10.00 10.48
C ILE A 50 18.73 -10.38 11.24
N VAL A 51 18.62 -10.35 12.57
CA VAL A 51 19.75 -10.67 13.45
C VAL A 51 19.71 -12.16 13.76
N VAL A 52 20.86 -12.82 13.59
CA VAL A 52 21.02 -14.24 13.87
C VAL A 52 22.05 -14.48 15.00
N ASP A 53 21.92 -15.59 15.66
CA ASP A 53 22.91 -16.10 16.63
C ASP A 53 24.06 -16.84 15.93
N LYS A 54 24.94 -17.46 16.75
CA LYS A 54 26.10 -18.23 16.26
C LYS A 54 25.72 -19.48 15.50
N GLU A 55 24.56 -20.04 15.79
CA GLU A 55 23.95 -21.17 15.08
C GLU A 55 23.20 -20.75 13.81
N LYS A 56 23.25 -19.45 13.46
CA LYS A 56 22.52 -18.85 12.31
C LYS A 56 20.99 -18.92 12.45
N LEU A 57 20.50 -19.02 13.68
CA LEU A 57 19.07 -18.96 13.96
C LEU A 57 18.62 -17.51 14.17
N PRO A 58 17.47 -17.10 13.64
CA PRO A 58 16.99 -15.73 13.75
C PRO A 58 16.52 -15.44 15.19
N VAL A 59 17.08 -14.40 15.80
CA VAL A 59 16.85 -14.01 17.20
C VAL A 59 16.24 -12.62 17.36
N GLY A 60 16.37 -11.75 16.38
CA GLY A 60 15.85 -10.39 16.43
C GLY A 60 15.79 -9.71 15.07
N ILE A 61 15.27 -8.50 15.05
CA ILE A 61 15.25 -7.60 13.90
C ILE A 61 15.72 -6.22 14.33
N VAL A 62 16.50 -5.57 13.46
CA VAL A 62 16.92 -4.18 13.61
C VAL A 62 16.50 -3.41 12.37
N THR A 63 15.90 -2.25 12.57
CA THR A 63 15.54 -1.32 11.50
C THR A 63 16.48 -0.12 11.48
N ASP A 64 16.46 0.65 10.40
CA ASP A 64 17.14 1.94 10.31
C ASP A 64 16.68 2.90 11.43
N GLU A 65 15.40 2.88 11.79
CA GLU A 65 14.82 3.66 12.88
C GLU A 65 15.39 3.26 14.25
N ASP A 66 15.60 1.95 14.50
CA ASP A 66 16.25 1.47 15.72
C ASP A 66 17.69 1.99 15.84
N ILE A 67 18.43 1.98 14.73
CA ILE A 67 19.80 2.51 14.67
C ILE A 67 19.81 4.03 14.93
N LEU A 68 18.95 4.78 14.23
CA LEU A 68 18.87 6.23 14.38
C LEU A 68 18.47 6.64 15.80
N SER A 69 17.51 5.96 16.39
CA SER A 69 17.06 6.20 17.76
C SER A 69 18.19 6.02 18.76
N LYS A 70 19.00 4.97 18.63
CA LYS A 70 20.12 4.68 19.53
C LYS A 70 21.33 5.60 19.32
N VAL A 71 21.60 5.98 18.08
CA VAL A 71 22.69 6.93 17.77
C VAL A 71 22.35 8.35 18.23
N SER A 72 21.07 8.71 18.27
CA SER A 72 20.60 10.02 18.77
C SER A 72 20.68 10.15 20.28
N ASP A 73 20.67 9.04 21.03
CA ASP A 73 20.94 9.02 22.45
C ASP A 73 22.44 9.24 22.70
N ALA A 74 22.83 10.49 22.93
CA ALA A 74 24.22 10.96 23.05
C ALA A 74 25.06 10.29 24.19
N THR A 75 24.46 9.37 24.92
CA THR A 75 25.09 8.57 25.99
C THR A 75 25.63 7.24 25.52
N VAL A 76 25.27 6.78 24.32
CA VAL A 76 25.70 5.49 23.78
C VAL A 76 26.75 5.73 22.69
N TYR A 77 27.98 5.33 22.93
CA TYR A 77 29.01 5.28 21.90
C TYR A 77 28.58 4.27 20.84
N ALA A 78 28.02 4.75 19.72
CA ALA A 78 27.56 3.92 18.60
C ALA A 78 28.66 2.97 18.05
N GLU A 79 29.91 3.24 18.39
CA GLU A 79 31.08 2.44 18.02
C GLU A 79 31.25 1.17 18.86
N ALA A 80 30.62 1.10 20.05
CA ALA A 80 30.76 -0.05 20.96
C ALA A 80 29.47 -0.88 21.09
N THR A 81 28.35 -0.43 20.48
CA THR A 81 27.05 -1.08 20.61
C THR A 81 26.88 -2.14 19.52
N THR A 82 26.44 -3.33 19.91
CA THR A 82 26.16 -4.45 19.00
C THR A 82 24.66 -4.54 18.64
N LEU A 83 24.34 -5.28 17.57
CA LEU A 83 22.95 -5.53 17.16
C LEU A 83 22.14 -6.21 18.26
N LYS A 84 22.75 -7.07 19.07
CA LYS A 84 22.14 -7.74 20.22
C LYS A 84 21.54 -6.76 21.24
N GLU A 85 22.13 -5.58 21.38
CA GLU A 85 21.72 -4.56 22.35
C GLU A 85 20.57 -3.69 21.87
N ILE A 86 20.45 -3.55 20.52
CA ILE A 86 19.44 -2.67 19.91
C ILE A 86 18.30 -3.41 19.23
N MET A 87 18.46 -4.71 18.94
CA MET A 87 17.44 -5.49 18.22
C MET A 87 16.13 -5.56 18.99
N SER A 88 15.04 -5.51 18.24
CA SER A 88 13.70 -5.87 18.73
C SER A 88 13.59 -7.38 18.85
N LYS A 89 13.18 -7.86 20.03
CA LYS A 89 13.02 -9.27 20.39
C LYS A 89 11.83 -9.51 21.32
N PRO A 90 11.18 -10.70 21.32
CA PRO A 90 11.48 -11.85 20.45
C PRO A 90 11.13 -11.55 18.97
N LEU A 91 11.88 -12.17 18.05
CA LEU A 91 11.56 -12.08 16.63
C LEU A 91 10.28 -12.84 16.31
N ILE A 92 9.32 -12.17 15.71
CA ILE A 92 8.10 -12.80 15.23
C ILE A 92 8.35 -13.31 13.80
N THR A 93 8.32 -14.61 13.61
CA THR A 93 8.57 -15.28 12.33
C THR A 93 7.35 -16.05 11.85
N ILE A 94 7.31 -16.47 10.59
CA ILE A 94 6.28 -17.34 10.04
C ILE A 94 6.90 -18.48 9.25
N SER A 95 6.22 -19.63 9.18
CA SER A 95 6.70 -20.80 8.43
C SER A 95 6.63 -20.58 6.91
N ASP A 96 7.56 -21.16 6.17
CA ASP A 96 7.57 -21.24 4.70
C ASP A 96 6.37 -21.99 4.10
N LYS A 97 5.57 -22.66 4.93
CA LYS A 97 4.33 -23.36 4.53
C LYS A 97 3.06 -22.58 4.79
N SER A 98 3.16 -21.41 5.41
CA SER A 98 2.03 -20.58 5.79
C SER A 98 1.42 -19.88 4.58
N THR A 99 0.15 -19.49 4.71
CA THR A 99 -0.59 -18.71 3.70
C THR A 99 -0.43 -17.21 3.95
N LEU A 100 -0.82 -16.39 2.94
CA LEU A 100 -0.89 -14.93 3.10
C LEU A 100 -1.91 -14.54 4.18
N GLN A 101 -2.96 -15.32 4.37
CA GLN A 101 -3.94 -15.11 5.44
C GLN A 101 -3.30 -15.29 6.82
N ASP A 102 -2.53 -16.37 7.00
CA ASP A 102 -1.80 -16.62 8.26
C ASP A 102 -0.84 -15.49 8.56
N ALA A 103 -0.15 -14.97 7.53
CA ALA A 103 0.76 -13.84 7.67
C ALA A 103 0.03 -12.58 8.15
N LEU A 104 -1.12 -12.23 7.55
CA LEU A 104 -1.91 -11.06 7.97
C LEU A 104 -2.42 -11.20 9.41
N TYR A 105 -2.91 -12.36 9.81
CA TYR A 105 -3.34 -12.58 11.19
C TYR A 105 -2.16 -12.44 12.16
N LYS A 106 -1.03 -13.05 11.84
CA LYS A 106 0.15 -12.96 12.68
C LYS A 106 0.70 -11.54 12.79
N MET A 107 0.71 -10.77 11.69
CA MET A 107 1.08 -9.35 11.69
C MET A 107 0.15 -8.53 12.59
N ARG A 108 -1.16 -8.73 12.46
CA ARG A 108 -2.16 -8.03 13.27
C ARG A 108 -2.03 -8.37 14.75
N ASP A 109 -1.96 -9.65 15.08
CA ASP A 109 -1.99 -10.13 16.47
C ASP A 109 -0.71 -9.75 17.24
N ASN A 110 0.41 -9.52 16.53
CA ASN A 110 1.68 -9.09 17.10
C ASN A 110 2.00 -7.61 16.85
N ASN A 111 1.10 -6.87 16.19
CA ASN A 111 1.30 -5.45 15.81
C ASN A 111 2.61 -5.21 15.03
N VAL A 112 2.92 -6.10 14.09
CA VAL A 112 4.09 -5.97 13.20
C VAL A 112 3.66 -5.87 11.73
N ARG A 113 4.45 -5.21 10.90
CA ARG A 113 4.14 -4.99 9.47
C ARG A 113 4.99 -5.85 8.52
N LYS A 114 5.90 -6.65 9.08
CA LYS A 114 6.78 -7.54 8.34
C LYS A 114 7.01 -8.81 9.14
N LEU A 115 7.19 -9.93 8.44
CA LEU A 115 7.47 -11.22 9.06
C LEU A 115 8.60 -11.91 8.30
N PRO A 116 9.73 -12.18 8.94
CA PRO A 116 10.70 -13.12 8.43
C PRO A 116 10.08 -14.50 8.26
N ILE A 117 10.33 -15.11 7.13
CA ILE A 117 9.86 -16.46 6.81
C ILE A 117 10.98 -17.43 7.11
N VAL A 118 10.65 -18.48 7.85
CA VAL A 118 11.63 -19.49 8.26
C VAL A 118 11.30 -20.86 7.69
N SER A 119 12.33 -21.58 7.32
CA SER A 119 12.25 -22.99 6.91
C SER A 119 11.95 -23.91 8.11
N LYS A 120 11.70 -25.19 7.83
CA LYS A 120 11.51 -26.22 8.87
C LYS A 120 12.73 -26.33 9.83
N LYS A 121 13.92 -25.93 9.39
CA LYS A 121 15.15 -25.90 10.22
C LYS A 121 15.34 -24.58 10.96
N ASN A 122 14.32 -23.70 10.96
CA ASN A 122 14.34 -22.36 11.56
C ASN A 122 15.39 -21.40 10.94
N HIS A 123 15.82 -21.62 9.69
CA HIS A 123 16.65 -20.66 8.98
C HIS A 123 15.77 -19.71 8.17
N VAL A 124 16.17 -18.44 8.11
CA VAL A 124 15.49 -17.41 7.30
C VAL A 124 15.59 -17.76 5.81
N VAL A 125 14.47 -17.74 5.11
CA VAL A 125 14.38 -17.98 3.66
C VAL A 125 13.86 -16.78 2.89
N GLY A 126 13.35 -15.78 3.57
CA GLY A 126 12.82 -14.54 3.01
C GLY A 126 12.10 -13.71 4.06
N ILE A 127 11.50 -12.62 3.60
CA ILE A 127 10.66 -11.74 4.42
C ILE A 127 9.38 -11.40 3.64
N ILE A 128 8.25 -11.28 4.33
CA ILE A 128 6.98 -10.82 3.74
C ILE A 128 6.54 -9.54 4.42
N PHE A 129 6.11 -8.55 3.62
CA PHE A 129 5.63 -7.26 4.10
C PHE A 129 4.11 -7.17 3.97
N GLN A 130 3.47 -6.47 4.91
CA GLN A 130 2.04 -6.18 4.85
C GLN A 130 1.66 -5.41 3.57
N SER A 131 2.51 -4.48 3.14
CA SER A 131 2.34 -3.71 1.90
C SER A 131 2.32 -4.61 0.65
N THR A 132 3.16 -5.65 0.59
CA THR A 132 3.17 -6.63 -0.48
C THR A 132 1.81 -7.34 -0.58
N ILE A 133 1.28 -7.82 0.55
CA ILE A 133 -0.02 -8.50 0.59
C ILE A 133 -1.15 -7.53 0.17
N ALA A 134 -1.11 -6.29 0.66
CA ALA A 134 -2.09 -5.27 0.30
C ALA A 134 -2.07 -4.95 -1.21
N ASN A 135 -0.89 -4.88 -1.82
CA ASN A 135 -0.74 -4.66 -3.26
C ASN A 135 -1.32 -5.83 -4.07
N ILE A 136 -1.04 -7.08 -3.68
CA ILE A 136 -1.56 -8.27 -4.35
C ILE A 136 -3.10 -8.29 -4.30
N ILE A 137 -3.67 -7.98 -3.13
CA ILE A 137 -5.14 -7.89 -2.96
C ILE A 137 -5.71 -6.78 -3.86
N ARG A 138 -5.09 -5.61 -3.87
CA ARG A 138 -5.51 -4.50 -4.73
C ARG A 138 -5.49 -4.89 -6.21
N ASP A 139 -4.42 -5.53 -6.66
CA ASP A 139 -4.26 -5.95 -8.05
C ASP A 139 -5.28 -7.04 -8.43
N ALA A 140 -5.58 -7.97 -7.53
CA ALA A 140 -6.59 -8.99 -7.72
C ALA A 140 -8.01 -8.39 -7.80
N THR A 141 -8.28 -7.29 -7.09
CA THR A 141 -9.58 -6.59 -7.10
C THR A 141 -9.68 -5.54 -8.21
N ALA A 142 -8.57 -4.96 -8.67
CA ALA A 142 -8.53 -3.94 -9.73
C ALA A 142 -8.96 -4.46 -11.12
N VAL A 143 -9.08 -5.77 -11.30
CA VAL A 143 -9.60 -6.38 -12.53
C VAL A 143 -11.11 -6.09 -12.75
N ALA A 144 -11.81 -5.61 -11.71
CA ALA A 144 -13.24 -5.29 -11.79
C ALA A 144 -13.62 -3.99 -12.55
N PRO A 145 -12.79 -2.92 -12.65
CA PRO A 145 -13.20 -1.69 -13.36
C PRO A 145 -13.07 -1.74 -14.89
N ARG A 146 -12.59 -2.81 -15.49
CA ARG A 146 -12.46 -2.92 -16.96
C ARG A 146 -13.76 -3.22 -17.73
N LEU A 147 -14.91 -3.24 -17.06
CA LEU A 147 -16.22 -3.45 -17.70
C LEU A 147 -16.76 -2.21 -18.45
N LEU A 148 -16.15 -1.05 -18.31
CA LEU A 148 -16.38 0.05 -19.24
C LEU A 148 -15.33 -0.03 -20.33
N SER A 149 -15.59 -0.83 -21.37
CA SER A 149 -14.79 -0.83 -22.59
C SER A 149 -14.62 0.60 -23.12
N PRO A 150 -13.49 0.94 -23.75
CA PRO A 150 -13.28 2.29 -24.31
C PRO A 150 -14.47 2.85 -25.08
N PRO A 151 -15.23 2.05 -25.87
CA PRO A 151 -16.44 2.54 -26.55
C PRO A 151 -17.55 2.95 -25.58
N VAL A 152 -17.75 2.28 -24.45
CA VAL A 152 -18.79 2.64 -23.47
C VAL A 152 -18.47 3.93 -22.74
N LYS A 153 -17.19 4.19 -22.39
CA LYS A 153 -16.74 5.48 -21.85
C LYS A 153 -16.93 6.61 -22.84
N ALA A 154 -16.65 6.39 -24.12
CA ALA A 154 -16.85 7.38 -25.17
C ALA A 154 -18.35 7.69 -25.37
N VAL A 155 -19.21 6.68 -25.33
CA VAL A 155 -20.67 6.86 -25.47
C VAL A 155 -21.24 7.63 -24.26
N LEU A 156 -20.83 7.30 -23.04
CA LEU A 156 -21.29 8.00 -21.84
C LEU A 156 -20.75 9.44 -21.78
N GLY A 157 -19.51 9.67 -22.22
CA GLY A 157 -18.93 11.01 -22.34
C GLY A 157 -19.68 11.86 -23.36
N ASN A 158 -20.00 11.30 -24.52
CA ASN A 158 -20.78 11.98 -25.55
C ASN A 158 -22.24 12.24 -25.12
N LEU A 159 -22.84 11.32 -24.37
CA LEU A 159 -24.20 11.50 -23.85
C LEU A 159 -24.28 12.65 -22.84
N GLY A 160 -23.27 12.77 -21.96
CA GLY A 160 -23.15 13.91 -21.03
C GLY A 160 -23.00 15.24 -21.76
N PHE A 161 -22.21 15.27 -22.82
CA PHE A 161 -22.03 16.44 -23.68
C PHE A 161 -23.32 16.83 -24.41
N VAL A 162 -24.04 15.88 -24.98
CA VAL A 162 -25.35 16.10 -25.63
C VAL A 162 -26.39 16.62 -24.66
N LEU A 163 -26.47 16.08 -23.45
CA LEU A 163 -27.39 16.55 -22.41
C LEU A 163 -27.08 17.98 -21.94
N GLN A 164 -25.79 18.33 -21.86
CA GLN A 164 -25.37 19.69 -21.51
C GLN A 164 -25.79 20.70 -22.58
N PHE A 165 -25.67 20.38 -23.86
CA PHE A 165 -26.14 21.24 -24.95
C PHE A 165 -27.65 21.30 -25.06
N ALA A 166 -28.36 20.20 -24.80
CA ALA A 166 -29.83 20.18 -24.77
C ALA A 166 -30.38 21.10 -23.67
N GLY A 167 -29.75 21.13 -22.50
CA GLY A 167 -30.10 22.04 -21.41
C GLY A 167 -29.93 23.51 -21.78
N VAL A 168 -28.83 23.85 -22.44
CA VAL A 168 -28.59 25.24 -22.94
C VAL A 168 -29.58 25.62 -24.03
N LEU A 169 -29.91 24.70 -24.95
CA LEU A 169 -30.86 24.97 -26.03
C LEU A 169 -32.29 25.22 -25.52
N LEU A 170 -32.69 24.61 -24.41
CA LEU A 170 -33.98 24.86 -23.79
C LEU A 170 -34.06 26.20 -23.00
N LEU A 171 -32.89 26.71 -22.55
CA LEU A 171 -32.84 28.01 -21.85
C LEU A 171 -32.96 29.21 -22.80
N VAL A 172 -32.53 29.08 -24.05
CA VAL A 172 -32.58 30.19 -25.05
C VAL A 172 -33.99 30.68 -25.31
N PRO A 173 -35.00 29.83 -25.56
CA PRO A 173 -36.38 30.28 -25.73
C PRO A 173 -36.97 30.96 -24.49
N ALA A 174 -36.61 30.50 -23.30
CA ALA A 174 -37.09 31.10 -22.05
C ALA A 174 -36.52 32.49 -21.82
N ILE A 175 -35.25 32.71 -22.11
CA ILE A 175 -34.58 34.02 -22.03
C ILE A 175 -35.17 34.98 -23.10
N VAL A 176 -35.43 34.52 -24.31
CA VAL A 176 -36.05 35.32 -25.36
C VAL A 176 -37.49 35.71 -25.03
N ALA A 177 -38.27 34.79 -24.40
CA ALA A 177 -39.62 35.07 -23.98
C ALA A 177 -39.67 36.18 -22.90
N THR A 178 -38.78 36.10 -21.88
CA THR A 178 -38.70 37.13 -20.83
C THR A 178 -38.29 38.51 -21.40
N LEU A 179 -37.33 38.55 -22.32
CA LEU A 179 -36.92 39.81 -22.97
C LEU A 179 -38.01 40.43 -23.87
N LEU A 180 -38.84 39.60 -24.50
CA LEU A 180 -39.97 40.04 -25.29
C LEU A 180 -41.12 40.61 -24.41
N GLU A 181 -41.41 40.00 -23.26
CA GLU A 181 -42.38 40.50 -22.33
C GLU A 181 -42.00 41.89 -21.78
N ASP A 182 -40.72 42.05 -21.40
CA ASP A 182 -40.19 43.36 -20.94
C ASP A 182 -40.27 44.44 -22.00
N THR A 183 -40.04 44.12 -23.26
CA THR A 183 -40.11 45.08 -24.40
C THR A 183 -41.56 45.45 -24.71
N VAL A 184 -42.52 44.52 -24.59
CA VAL A 184 -43.96 44.79 -24.81
C VAL A 184 -44.51 45.64 -23.67
N ALA A 185 -44.08 45.36 -22.43
CA ALA A 185 -44.48 46.19 -21.26
C ALA A 185 -43.93 47.61 -21.39
N ALA A 186 -42.70 47.81 -21.84
CA ALA A 186 -42.11 49.13 -22.04
C ALA A 186 -42.79 49.95 -23.19
N THR A 187 -43.18 49.29 -24.27
CA THR A 187 -43.87 49.95 -25.38
C THR A 187 -45.35 50.28 -25.09
N GLY A 188 -46.01 49.47 -24.24
CA GLY A 188 -47.38 49.75 -23.79
C GLY A 188 -47.50 50.97 -22.89
N MET A 189 -46.43 51.38 -22.21
CA MET A 189 -46.40 52.55 -21.31
C MET A 189 -46.30 53.89 -22.07
N TYR A 190 -45.96 53.89 -23.35
CA TYR A 190 -45.90 55.12 -24.20
C TYR A 190 -47.16 55.39 -25.00
N LEU A 191 -48.17 54.54 -24.96
CA LEU A 191 -49.43 54.68 -25.69
C LEU A 191 -50.63 55.20 -24.87
N THR A 192 -50.39 55.59 -23.60
CA THR A 192 -51.43 56.15 -22.72
C THR A 192 -51.08 57.56 -22.19
N THR A 193 -50.69 58.46 -23.07
CA THR A 193 -50.66 59.92 -22.80
C THR A 193 -51.36 60.67 -23.89
#